data_22ca3a563b9316704525d1c67c665876
#
_entry.id   22ca3a563b9316704525d1c67c665876
#
_cell.length_a   1.000
_cell.length_b   1.000
_cell.length_c   1.000
_cell.angle_alpha   90.00
_cell.angle_beta   90.00
_cell.angle_gamma   90.00
#
_symmetry.space_group_name_H-M   'P 1'
#
loop_
_entity.id
_entity.type
_entity.pdbx_description
1 polymer ?
#
loop_
_entity_poly.entity_id
_entity_poly.type
_entity_poly.pdbx_seq_one_letter_code
_entity_poly.pdbx_strand_id
1 'polypeptide(L)'
;MSAVRHPPASNLIKAAAMAATSRGDVRMPVTRRRFMNWEHGRKRCQRSISRVKGFVPKTRTANTSQLHPRLGAWVRQAFRGRLTEAQELTLPHILAGRSVLLSSPTGSGKTLAGFLGVLDHLTREHEAGTLKDGIHAVYVSPLRALTYDIEKNLRAPLEGAGLSEVVRVGMRTGDTTASERAKLRRKPPHILLTTPESLAIMLPQKAFAEALGHCRFVIVDELHALAENKRGAHLAVSLERLECGAGLPSEVGCEVKTRPTLVRIGLSATAAPLELLARFLTGSRACEIVQATKARTRRVEVLSPLRRDPYPPAGYTAQRVLEDIAGIVMRHRSVIVFCNTRSGTESIAIRLKEALPKLAGKIEAHHASLDRDVRLEVEDRLKRGELRAVVCSTSLELGIDIGSVDCVVMISTPKGISRALQRIGRSGHSIDQESHGILVATNVNDLMEC
;
A
#
# COMPACT_ATOMS: atom_id res chain seq x y z
N MET A 1 -29.32 49.84 10.08
CA MET A 1 -28.78 48.48 9.80
C MET A 1 -27.37 48.42 10.35
N SER A 2 -27.22 47.90 11.56
CA SER A 2 -25.98 47.88 12.34
C SER A 2 -25.23 46.59 12.13
N ALA A 3 -23.98 46.70 11.66
CA ALA A 3 -23.07 45.59 11.48
C ALA A 3 -22.46 45.18 12.83
N VAL A 4 -22.72 43.94 13.25
CA VAL A 4 -22.10 43.31 14.42
C VAL A 4 -20.68 42.85 14.01
N ARG A 5 -19.66 43.48 14.59
CA ARG A 5 -18.26 43.03 14.45
C ARG A 5 -17.94 41.97 15.51
N HIS A 6 -17.51 40.79 15.10
CA HIS A 6 -16.92 39.80 15.99
C HIS A 6 -15.46 40.17 16.32
N PRO A 7 -15.01 40.01 17.58
CA PRO A 7 -13.61 40.22 17.95
C PRO A 7 -12.69 39.05 17.52
N PRO A 8 -11.40 39.30 17.29
CA PRO A 8 -10.45 38.28 16.82
C PRO A 8 -10.06 37.29 17.93
N ALA A 9 -9.83 36.04 17.51
CA ALA A 9 -9.59 34.86 18.33
C ALA A 9 -8.30 34.87 19.19
N SER A 10 -7.55 35.96 19.24
CA SER A 10 -6.30 36.08 20.01
C SER A 10 -6.46 36.31 21.53
N ASN A 11 -7.68 36.63 22.00
CA ASN A 11 -7.91 36.98 23.42
C ASN A 11 -8.40 35.82 24.29
N LEU A 12 -8.72 34.65 23.71
CA LEU A 12 -9.13 33.45 24.49
C LEU A 12 -7.96 32.59 25.00
N ILE A 13 -6.76 32.76 24.43
CA ILE A 13 -5.57 32.01 24.86
C ILE A 13 -4.87 32.65 26.06
N LYS A 14 -5.07 33.98 26.29
CA LYS A 14 -4.46 34.68 27.45
C LYS A 14 -5.24 34.49 28.75
N ALA A 15 -6.51 34.13 28.71
CA ALA A 15 -7.31 33.90 29.92
C ALA A 15 -7.10 32.53 30.57
N ALA A 16 -6.63 31.53 29.79
CA ALA A 16 -6.36 30.18 30.31
C ALA A 16 -4.98 30.03 30.99
N ALA A 17 -4.06 30.97 30.76
CA ALA A 17 -2.70 30.95 31.32
C ALA A 17 -2.59 31.60 32.70
N MET A 18 -3.59 32.35 33.17
CA MET A 18 -3.56 33.05 34.46
C MET A 18 -4.29 32.33 35.60
N ALA A 19 -4.92 31.16 35.34
CA ALA A 19 -5.62 30.38 36.37
C ALA A 19 -4.81 29.24 36.96
N ALA A 20 -3.56 28.99 36.54
CA ALA A 20 -2.73 27.87 36.96
C ALA A 20 -1.61 28.20 37.97
N THR A 21 -1.56 29.42 38.50
CA THR A 21 -0.52 29.84 39.47
C THR A 21 -1.13 30.26 40.82
N SER A 22 -1.79 29.33 41.48
CA SER A 22 -1.99 29.40 42.93
C SER A 22 -2.49 28.08 43.45
N ARG A 23 -1.54 27.23 43.99
CA ARG A 23 -1.67 26.39 45.20
C ARG A 23 -0.50 25.43 45.32
N GLY A 24 0.25 25.66 46.38
CA GLY A 24 0.64 24.58 47.31
C GLY A 24 1.89 23.76 46.96
N ASP A 25 3.01 24.18 47.57
CA ASP A 25 4.16 23.35 47.86
C ASP A 25 3.76 21.95 48.38
N VAL A 26 4.17 20.88 47.66
CA VAL A 26 4.36 19.56 48.26
C VAL A 26 5.77 19.10 47.87
N ARG A 27 6.70 19.22 48.80
CA ARG A 27 8.04 18.62 48.75
C ARG A 27 7.92 17.10 48.83
N MET A 28 8.33 16.37 47.83
CA MET A 28 8.65 14.94 47.95
C MET A 28 10.16 14.74 48.04
N PRO A 29 10.66 13.83 48.87
CA PRO A 29 12.09 13.66 49.10
C PRO A 29 12.73 12.84 47.96
N VAL A 30 13.81 13.38 47.39
CA VAL A 30 14.69 12.67 46.48
C VAL A 30 15.52 11.66 47.24
N THR A 31 15.17 10.40 47.21
CA THR A 31 16.06 9.33 47.63
C THR A 31 16.96 8.91 46.47
N ARG A 32 18.22 9.39 46.52
CA ARG A 32 19.34 8.79 45.80
C ARG A 32 19.50 7.35 46.30
N ARG A 33 19.15 6.36 45.47
CA ARG A 33 19.79 5.02 45.45
C ARG A 33 19.29 4.16 44.31
N ARG A 34 20.32 3.59 43.58
CA ARG A 34 20.26 2.48 42.61
C ARG A 34 20.24 2.87 41.12
N PHE A 35 21.37 3.46 40.70
CA PHE A 35 21.91 3.24 39.37
C PHE A 35 23.20 2.40 39.51
N MET A 36 23.02 1.11 39.75
CA MET A 36 24.07 0.10 39.55
C MET A 36 23.37 -1.25 39.43
N ASN A 37 23.65 -1.90 38.30
CA ASN A 37 23.32 -3.26 37.91
C ASN A 37 22.41 -3.37 36.66
N TRP A 38 22.86 -2.83 35.55
CA TRP A 38 22.27 -3.13 34.26
C TRP A 38 23.06 -4.18 33.44
N GLU A 39 24.24 -4.58 33.88
CA GLU A 39 25.03 -5.61 33.21
C GLU A 39 24.67 -7.06 33.58
N HIS A 40 23.96 -7.31 34.67
CA HIS A 40 23.54 -8.66 35.06
C HIS A 40 22.17 -9.08 34.55
N GLY A 41 21.42 -8.21 33.89
CA GLY A 41 20.09 -8.52 33.31
C GLY A 41 20.12 -9.29 31.99
N ARG A 42 21.23 -9.32 31.28
CA ARG A 42 21.34 -9.99 29.96
C ARG A 42 21.29 -11.51 29.98
N LYS A 43 21.50 -12.15 31.12
CA LYS A 43 21.53 -13.62 31.23
C LYS A 43 20.22 -14.25 31.70
N ARG A 44 19.20 -13.48 32.07
CA ARG A 44 17.93 -14.03 32.61
C ARG A 44 16.74 -13.93 31.64
N CYS A 45 16.83 -13.13 30.58
CA CYS A 45 15.74 -13.01 29.60
C CYS A 45 15.82 -14.03 28.47
N GLN A 46 16.88 -14.86 28.42
CA GLN A 46 17.04 -15.89 27.38
C GLN A 46 16.51 -17.28 27.77
N ARG A 47 15.86 -17.44 28.91
CA ARG A 47 15.44 -18.79 29.39
C ARG A 47 13.93 -19.03 29.48
N SER A 48 13.09 -18.26 28.84
CA SER A 48 11.64 -18.58 28.82
C SER A 48 10.97 -18.44 27.47
N ILE A 49 11.70 -18.72 26.36
CA ILE A 49 11.05 -19.12 25.11
C ILE A 49 11.13 -20.64 25.07
N SER A 50 10.21 -21.27 25.80
CA SER A 50 9.94 -22.69 25.68
C SER A 50 9.52 -23.01 24.25
N ARG A 51 10.26 -23.95 23.65
CA ARG A 51 9.98 -24.63 22.39
C ARG A 51 8.47 -24.85 22.20
N VAL A 52 7.84 -24.01 21.43
CA VAL A 52 6.65 -24.37 20.69
C VAL A 52 7.15 -25.29 19.58
N LYS A 53 6.89 -26.60 19.71
CA LYS A 53 7.15 -27.59 18.67
C LYS A 53 6.59 -27.07 17.37
N GLY A 54 7.47 -26.81 16.40
CA GLY A 54 7.10 -26.36 15.08
C GLY A 54 6.08 -27.32 14.47
N PHE A 55 4.87 -26.84 14.29
CA PHE A 55 3.92 -27.42 13.38
C PHE A 55 4.48 -27.13 11.97
N VAL A 56 5.14 -28.14 11.39
CA VAL A 56 5.49 -28.11 9.96
C VAL A 56 4.16 -28.28 9.23
N PRO A 57 3.63 -27.25 8.55
CA PRO A 57 2.42 -27.45 7.77
C PRO A 57 2.77 -28.41 6.66
N LYS A 58 2.04 -29.53 6.58
CA LYS A 58 2.06 -30.41 5.41
C LYS A 58 1.86 -29.51 4.19
N THR A 59 2.81 -29.52 3.28
CA THR A 59 2.73 -28.81 1.99
C THR A 59 1.49 -29.29 1.27
N ARG A 60 0.39 -28.54 1.39
CA ARG A 60 -0.78 -28.74 0.53
C ARG A 60 -0.34 -28.30 -0.86
N THR A 61 -0.37 -29.20 -1.81
CA THR A 61 -0.31 -28.86 -3.24
C THR A 61 -1.46 -27.91 -3.52
N ALA A 62 -1.14 -26.76 -4.11
CA ALA A 62 -2.14 -25.75 -4.44
C ALA A 62 -3.29 -26.39 -5.21
N ASN A 63 -4.51 -26.22 -4.73
CA ASN A 63 -5.70 -26.74 -5.41
C ASN A 63 -6.03 -25.85 -6.61
N THR A 64 -5.21 -25.94 -7.67
CA THR A 64 -5.43 -25.26 -8.95
C THR A 64 -6.54 -25.90 -9.78
N SER A 65 -7.16 -26.99 -9.28
CA SER A 65 -8.23 -27.71 -9.98
C SER A 65 -9.52 -26.89 -10.16
N GLN A 66 -9.70 -25.84 -9.37
CA GLN A 66 -10.84 -24.94 -9.49
C GLN A 66 -10.67 -23.89 -10.61
N LEU A 67 -9.42 -23.61 -11.00
CA LEU A 67 -9.12 -22.68 -12.08
C LEU A 67 -9.33 -23.34 -13.43
N HIS A 68 -9.66 -22.51 -14.43
CA HIS A 68 -9.66 -22.92 -15.82
C HIS A 68 -8.34 -23.62 -16.18
N PRO A 69 -8.34 -24.75 -16.96
CA PRO A 69 -7.16 -25.56 -17.22
C PRO A 69 -5.94 -24.77 -17.70
N ARG A 70 -6.11 -23.83 -18.61
CA ARG A 70 -5.03 -22.96 -19.11
C ARG A 70 -4.41 -22.12 -18.01
N LEU A 71 -5.24 -21.44 -17.21
CA LEU A 71 -4.77 -20.59 -16.12
C LEU A 71 -4.12 -21.43 -15.01
N GLY A 72 -4.67 -22.61 -14.71
CA GLY A 72 -4.08 -23.58 -13.79
C GLY A 72 -2.72 -24.11 -14.26
N ALA A 73 -2.55 -24.34 -15.58
CA ALA A 73 -1.27 -24.72 -16.16
C ALA A 73 -0.23 -23.62 -15.99
N TRP A 74 -0.58 -22.37 -16.31
CA TRP A 74 0.29 -21.23 -16.11
C TRP A 74 0.70 -21.06 -14.62
N VAL A 75 -0.23 -21.16 -13.68
CA VAL A 75 0.07 -21.08 -12.24
C VAL A 75 1.05 -22.18 -11.82
N ARG A 76 0.88 -23.42 -12.33
CA ARG A 76 1.81 -24.52 -12.06
C ARG A 76 3.21 -24.22 -12.58
N GLN A 77 3.32 -23.64 -13.76
CA GLN A 77 4.61 -23.30 -14.37
C GLN A 77 5.25 -22.10 -13.65
N ALA A 78 4.53 -21.00 -13.47
CA ALA A 78 5.07 -19.75 -12.94
C ALA A 78 5.42 -19.84 -11.44
N PHE A 79 4.64 -20.58 -10.65
CA PHE A 79 4.78 -20.66 -9.19
C PHE A 79 5.11 -22.08 -8.69
N ARG A 80 5.59 -22.97 -9.57
CA ARG A 80 5.90 -24.38 -9.24
C ARG A 80 4.72 -25.08 -8.55
N GLY A 81 3.50 -24.76 -8.98
CA GLY A 81 2.27 -25.33 -8.43
C GLY A 81 1.89 -24.84 -7.02
N ARG A 82 2.52 -23.78 -6.51
CA ARG A 82 2.25 -23.26 -5.15
C ARG A 82 1.58 -21.89 -5.22
N LEU A 83 0.35 -21.83 -4.82
CA LEU A 83 -0.31 -20.56 -4.50
C LEU A 83 0.12 -20.08 -3.12
N THR A 84 0.10 -18.77 -2.91
CA THR A 84 0.29 -18.21 -1.56
C THR A 84 -0.96 -18.46 -0.72
N GLU A 85 -0.83 -18.43 0.62
CA GLU A 85 -1.98 -18.53 1.53
C GLU A 85 -3.10 -17.55 1.18
N ALA A 86 -2.71 -16.30 0.85
CA ALA A 86 -3.64 -15.26 0.43
C ALA A 86 -4.44 -15.66 -0.83
N GLN A 87 -3.79 -16.29 -1.80
CA GLN A 87 -4.42 -16.75 -3.03
C GLN A 87 -5.31 -17.99 -2.78
N GLU A 88 -4.83 -18.98 -2.03
CA GLU A 88 -5.57 -20.20 -1.72
C GLU A 88 -6.88 -19.92 -0.97
N LEU A 89 -6.82 -19.00 0.01
CA LEU A 89 -7.98 -18.67 0.82
C LEU A 89 -8.99 -17.78 0.10
N THR A 90 -8.54 -16.90 -0.79
CA THR A 90 -9.40 -15.89 -1.44
C THR A 90 -10.06 -16.41 -2.71
N LEU A 91 -9.34 -17.18 -3.51
CA LEU A 91 -9.78 -17.63 -4.83
C LEU A 91 -11.13 -18.35 -4.83
N PRO A 92 -11.45 -19.29 -3.91
CA PRO A 92 -12.73 -19.99 -3.89
C PRO A 92 -13.94 -19.05 -3.74
N HIS A 93 -13.78 -17.94 -3.00
CA HIS A 93 -14.84 -16.95 -2.81
C HIS A 93 -15.09 -16.17 -4.10
N ILE A 94 -14.03 -15.74 -4.79
CA ILE A 94 -14.14 -14.99 -6.06
C ILE A 94 -14.76 -15.87 -7.15
N LEU A 95 -14.31 -17.12 -7.28
CA LEU A 95 -14.84 -18.08 -8.26
C LEU A 95 -16.32 -18.41 -8.01
N ALA A 96 -16.75 -18.39 -6.74
CA ALA A 96 -18.15 -18.53 -6.36
C ALA A 96 -18.99 -17.25 -6.55
N GLY A 97 -18.41 -16.17 -7.08
CA GLY A 97 -19.09 -14.89 -7.27
C GLY A 97 -19.40 -14.13 -5.98
N ARG A 98 -18.67 -14.40 -4.89
CA ARG A 98 -18.85 -13.73 -3.59
C ARG A 98 -17.89 -12.56 -3.42
N SER A 99 -18.38 -11.44 -2.89
CA SER A 99 -17.53 -10.32 -2.50
C SER A 99 -16.62 -10.70 -1.34
N VAL A 100 -15.38 -10.25 -1.37
CA VAL A 100 -14.35 -10.66 -0.40
C VAL A 100 -13.44 -9.49 -0.03
N LEU A 101 -13.11 -9.40 1.25
CA LEU A 101 -12.04 -8.56 1.78
C LEU A 101 -10.86 -9.46 2.16
N LEU A 102 -9.75 -9.30 1.45
CA LEU A 102 -8.49 -9.96 1.76
C LEU A 102 -7.59 -9.02 2.57
N SER A 103 -7.31 -9.39 3.81
CA SER A 103 -6.30 -8.74 4.65
C SER A 103 -5.05 -9.62 4.72
N SER A 104 -3.94 -9.10 4.23
CA SER A 104 -2.67 -9.84 4.29
C SER A 104 -1.46 -8.91 4.18
N PRO A 105 -0.28 -9.31 4.68
CA PRO A 105 0.93 -8.52 4.59
C PRO A 105 1.31 -8.14 3.16
N THR A 106 2.12 -7.09 3.00
CA THR A 106 2.69 -6.71 1.69
C THR A 106 3.56 -7.84 1.13
N GLY A 107 3.52 -8.03 -0.19
CA GLY A 107 4.27 -9.10 -0.86
C GLY A 107 3.71 -10.51 -0.71
N SER A 108 2.49 -10.66 -0.19
CA SER A 108 1.80 -11.95 -0.07
C SER A 108 1.09 -12.41 -1.35
N GLY A 109 1.17 -11.64 -2.45
CA GLY A 109 0.50 -11.94 -3.70
C GLY A 109 -0.99 -11.57 -3.76
N LYS A 110 -1.44 -10.61 -2.91
CA LYS A 110 -2.84 -10.11 -2.84
C LYS A 110 -3.42 -9.74 -4.20
N THR A 111 -2.69 -8.91 -4.93
CA THR A 111 -3.18 -8.36 -6.20
C THR A 111 -3.44 -9.46 -7.22
N LEU A 112 -2.52 -10.44 -7.31
CA LEU A 112 -2.72 -11.60 -8.16
C LEU A 112 -3.89 -12.47 -7.68
N ALA A 113 -4.14 -12.59 -6.36
CA ALA A 113 -5.31 -13.30 -5.84
C ALA A 113 -6.63 -12.75 -6.40
N GLY A 114 -6.76 -11.41 -6.43
CA GLY A 114 -7.92 -10.75 -7.04
C GLY A 114 -8.02 -11.01 -8.55
N PHE A 115 -6.91 -10.86 -9.27
CA PHE A 115 -6.92 -11.02 -10.73
C PHE A 115 -7.08 -12.48 -11.20
N LEU A 116 -6.62 -13.48 -10.46
CA LEU A 116 -6.80 -14.89 -10.85
C LEU A 116 -8.27 -15.25 -11.07
N GLY A 117 -9.16 -14.80 -10.17
CA GLY A 117 -10.59 -15.03 -10.34
C GLY A 117 -11.21 -14.29 -11.52
N VAL A 118 -10.75 -13.04 -11.77
CA VAL A 118 -11.18 -12.25 -12.93
C VAL A 118 -10.71 -12.90 -14.23
N LEU A 119 -9.44 -13.31 -14.31
CA LEU A 119 -8.89 -13.96 -15.50
C LEU A 119 -9.55 -15.31 -15.78
N ASP A 120 -9.85 -16.09 -14.73
CA ASP A 120 -10.59 -17.35 -14.86
C ASP A 120 -11.96 -17.13 -15.52
N HIS A 121 -12.68 -16.13 -15.05
CA HIS A 121 -13.97 -15.77 -15.60
C HIS A 121 -13.87 -15.33 -17.07
N LEU A 122 -12.95 -14.43 -17.40
CA LEU A 122 -12.74 -13.97 -18.78
C LEU A 122 -12.30 -15.10 -19.71
N THR A 123 -11.50 -16.06 -19.22
CA THR A 123 -11.08 -17.23 -20.00
C THR A 123 -12.28 -18.10 -20.33
N ARG A 124 -13.18 -18.36 -19.36
CA ARG A 124 -14.39 -19.15 -19.57
C ARG A 124 -15.36 -18.47 -20.53
N GLU A 125 -15.57 -17.15 -20.40
CA GLU A 125 -16.44 -16.40 -21.33
C GLU A 125 -15.87 -16.39 -22.75
N HIS A 126 -14.56 -16.27 -22.88
CA HIS A 126 -13.89 -16.33 -24.20
C HIS A 126 -14.08 -17.69 -24.87
N GLU A 127 -13.82 -18.80 -24.17
CA GLU A 127 -13.98 -20.14 -24.71
C GLU A 127 -15.43 -20.49 -25.03
N ALA A 128 -16.37 -19.96 -24.24
CA ALA A 128 -17.79 -20.09 -24.50
C ALA A 128 -18.29 -19.19 -25.64
N GLY A 129 -17.44 -18.31 -26.20
CA GLY A 129 -17.85 -17.33 -27.24
C GLY A 129 -18.80 -16.26 -26.73
N THR A 130 -18.88 -16.04 -25.40
CA THR A 130 -19.79 -15.10 -24.75
C THR A 130 -19.14 -13.80 -24.29
N LEU A 131 -17.82 -13.70 -24.41
CA LEU A 131 -17.07 -12.50 -24.02
C LEU A 131 -17.47 -11.32 -24.90
N LYS A 132 -18.11 -10.32 -24.31
CA LYS A 132 -18.60 -9.12 -25.01
C LYS A 132 -17.55 -8.01 -24.97
N ASP A 133 -17.64 -7.09 -25.95
CA ASP A 133 -16.89 -5.84 -25.88
C ASP A 133 -17.44 -4.94 -24.77
N GLY A 134 -16.58 -4.52 -23.88
CA GLY A 134 -16.94 -3.69 -22.73
C GLY A 134 -16.00 -3.91 -21.55
N ILE A 135 -16.28 -3.24 -20.44
CA ILE A 135 -15.48 -3.33 -19.21
C ILE A 135 -16.08 -4.39 -18.30
N HIS A 136 -15.38 -5.51 -18.13
CA HIS A 136 -15.77 -6.62 -17.27
C HIS A 136 -15.21 -6.53 -15.86
N ALA A 137 -14.04 -5.89 -15.72
CA ALA A 137 -13.39 -5.68 -14.42
C ALA A 137 -12.82 -4.26 -14.31
N VAL A 138 -13.00 -3.67 -13.12
CA VAL A 138 -12.40 -2.38 -12.77
C VAL A 138 -11.43 -2.62 -11.60
N TYR A 139 -10.17 -2.21 -11.77
CA TYR A 139 -9.20 -2.16 -10.70
C TYR A 139 -9.00 -0.71 -10.25
N VAL A 140 -9.22 -0.46 -8.98
CA VAL A 140 -9.13 0.87 -8.38
C VAL A 140 -7.96 0.92 -7.40
N SER A 141 -6.99 1.80 -7.67
CA SER A 141 -5.84 2.03 -6.79
C SER A 141 -5.80 3.48 -6.28
N PRO A 142 -5.39 3.71 -5.03
CA PRO A 142 -5.19 5.06 -4.51
C PRO A 142 -4.05 5.82 -5.19
N LEU A 143 -3.10 5.13 -5.81
CA LEU A 143 -1.91 5.70 -6.44
C LEU A 143 -1.83 5.36 -7.93
N ARG A 144 -1.47 6.37 -8.73
CA ARG A 144 -1.27 6.23 -10.18
C ARG A 144 -0.13 5.29 -10.53
N ALA A 145 0.97 5.33 -9.77
CA ALA A 145 2.12 4.47 -9.97
C ALA A 145 1.76 2.98 -9.87
N LEU A 146 0.88 2.60 -8.92
CA LEU A 146 0.39 1.24 -8.80
C LEU A 146 -0.37 0.75 -10.05
N THR A 147 -1.12 1.63 -10.72
CA THR A 147 -1.84 1.22 -11.93
C THR A 147 -0.89 0.86 -13.08
N TYR A 148 0.24 1.55 -13.21
CA TYR A 148 1.27 1.22 -14.20
C TYR A 148 1.97 -0.11 -13.90
N ASP A 149 2.29 -0.36 -12.63
CA ASP A 149 2.92 -1.60 -12.22
C ASP A 149 2.00 -2.80 -12.44
N ILE A 150 0.71 -2.65 -12.14
CA ILE A 150 -0.30 -3.69 -12.39
C ILE A 150 -0.47 -3.98 -13.88
N GLU A 151 -0.45 -2.98 -14.75
CA GLU A 151 -0.51 -3.19 -16.20
C GLU A 151 0.64 -4.08 -16.69
N LYS A 152 1.86 -3.81 -16.21
CA LYS A 152 3.04 -4.65 -16.53
C LYS A 152 2.87 -6.07 -15.97
N ASN A 153 2.41 -6.21 -14.73
CA ASN A 153 2.29 -7.49 -14.03
C ASN A 153 1.16 -8.38 -14.57
N LEU A 154 0.16 -7.81 -15.24
CA LEU A 154 -0.91 -8.58 -15.89
C LEU A 154 -0.50 -9.25 -17.21
N ARG A 155 0.61 -8.82 -17.84
CA ARG A 155 1.05 -9.39 -19.11
C ARG A 155 1.30 -10.89 -19.02
N ALA A 156 2.13 -11.32 -18.07
CA ALA A 156 2.48 -12.73 -17.92
C ALA A 156 1.26 -13.65 -17.63
N PRO A 157 0.33 -13.32 -16.70
CA PRO A 157 -0.88 -14.14 -16.54
C PRO A 157 -1.82 -14.11 -17.74
N LEU A 158 -1.92 -13.01 -18.50
CA LEU A 158 -2.70 -12.95 -19.74
C LEU A 158 -2.10 -13.84 -20.83
N GLU A 159 -0.78 -13.81 -21.03
CA GLU A 159 -0.07 -14.69 -21.94
C GLU A 159 -0.26 -16.15 -21.55
N GLY A 160 -0.04 -16.46 -20.27
CA GLY A 160 -0.19 -17.82 -19.75
C GLY A 160 -1.61 -18.38 -19.84
N ALA A 161 -2.63 -17.53 -19.79
CA ALA A 161 -4.04 -17.88 -19.98
C ALA A 161 -4.45 -17.95 -21.48
N GLY A 162 -3.57 -17.52 -22.40
CA GLY A 162 -3.89 -17.40 -23.82
C GLY A 162 -4.86 -16.25 -24.15
N LEU A 163 -4.86 -15.21 -23.34
CA LEU A 163 -5.79 -14.07 -23.43
C LEU A 163 -5.16 -12.79 -23.97
N SER A 164 -3.86 -12.78 -24.29
CA SER A 164 -3.12 -11.55 -24.65
C SER A 164 -3.71 -10.82 -25.87
N GLU A 165 -4.19 -11.57 -26.87
CA GLU A 165 -4.77 -11.00 -28.10
C GLU A 165 -6.26 -10.65 -27.92
N VAL A 166 -6.92 -11.20 -26.90
CA VAL A 166 -8.37 -11.12 -26.72
C VAL A 166 -8.72 -10.08 -25.65
N VAL A 167 -8.06 -10.16 -24.49
CA VAL A 167 -8.36 -9.31 -23.34
C VAL A 167 -7.53 -8.03 -23.39
N ARG A 168 -8.20 -6.93 -23.60
CA ARG A 168 -7.60 -5.59 -23.59
C ARG A 168 -7.54 -5.06 -22.16
N VAL A 169 -6.36 -4.63 -21.75
CA VAL A 169 -6.15 -3.87 -20.52
C VAL A 169 -6.00 -2.40 -20.89
N GLY A 170 -6.67 -1.52 -20.18
CA GLY A 170 -6.57 -0.08 -20.40
C GLY A 170 -6.50 0.69 -19.11
N MET A 171 -5.80 1.81 -19.13
CA MET A 171 -5.58 2.65 -17.96
C MET A 171 -6.20 4.03 -18.14
N ARG A 172 -6.95 4.47 -17.11
CA ARG A 172 -7.55 5.80 -17.05
C ARG A 172 -7.26 6.42 -15.70
N THR A 173 -6.28 7.32 -15.68
CA THR A 173 -5.88 8.10 -14.51
C THR A 173 -5.88 9.59 -14.84
N GLY A 174 -5.49 10.44 -13.89
CA GLY A 174 -5.30 11.87 -14.14
C GLY A 174 -4.27 12.18 -15.24
N ASP A 175 -3.26 11.31 -15.40
CA ASP A 175 -2.16 11.49 -16.35
C ASP A 175 -2.49 10.99 -17.78
N THR A 176 -3.63 10.31 -17.96
CA THR A 176 -4.07 9.82 -19.28
C THR A 176 -4.34 11.00 -20.20
N THR A 177 -3.69 11.01 -21.38
CA THR A 177 -3.81 12.07 -22.36
C THR A 177 -5.19 12.14 -23.01
N ALA A 178 -5.52 13.25 -23.68
CA ALA A 178 -6.79 13.40 -24.37
C ALA A 178 -6.97 12.36 -25.50
N SER A 179 -5.89 12.04 -26.21
CA SER A 179 -5.88 11.02 -27.28
C SER A 179 -6.17 9.61 -26.73
N GLU A 180 -5.49 9.22 -25.64
CA GLU A 180 -5.72 7.94 -24.96
C GLU A 180 -7.17 7.84 -24.43
N ARG A 181 -7.70 8.93 -23.86
CA ARG A 181 -9.11 8.98 -23.42
C ARG A 181 -10.09 8.76 -24.57
N ALA A 182 -9.81 9.34 -25.73
CA ALA A 182 -10.63 9.15 -26.93
C ALA A 182 -10.56 7.69 -27.42
N LYS A 183 -9.38 7.07 -27.37
CA LYS A 183 -9.19 5.65 -27.71
C LYS A 183 -9.97 4.74 -26.78
N LEU A 184 -9.91 4.98 -25.45
CA LEU A 184 -10.65 4.20 -24.45
C LEU A 184 -12.18 4.31 -24.61
N ARG A 185 -12.70 5.45 -25.07
CA ARG A 185 -14.12 5.61 -25.37
C ARG A 185 -14.55 4.85 -26.62
N ARG A 186 -13.69 4.84 -27.67
CA ARG A 186 -14.02 4.14 -28.92
C ARG A 186 -13.89 2.64 -28.84
N LYS A 187 -12.88 2.16 -28.09
CA LYS A 187 -12.61 0.73 -27.87
C LYS A 187 -12.35 0.49 -26.39
N PRO A 188 -13.41 0.29 -25.60
CA PRO A 188 -13.28 0.06 -24.16
C PRO A 188 -12.42 -1.17 -23.85
N PRO A 189 -11.59 -1.14 -22.79
CA PRO A 189 -10.84 -2.32 -22.36
C PRO A 189 -11.74 -3.30 -21.62
N HIS A 190 -11.37 -4.58 -21.59
CA HIS A 190 -12.06 -5.59 -20.75
C HIS A 190 -11.68 -5.44 -19.27
N ILE A 191 -10.44 -5.02 -19.00
CA ILE A 191 -9.95 -4.70 -17.66
C ILE A 191 -9.54 -3.22 -17.65
N LEU A 192 -10.21 -2.43 -16.81
CA LEU A 192 -9.93 -1.01 -16.64
C LEU A 192 -9.15 -0.79 -15.34
N LEU A 193 -7.94 -0.21 -15.45
CA LEU A 193 -7.12 0.22 -14.30
C LEU A 193 -7.34 1.71 -14.07
N THR A 194 -7.70 2.12 -12.84
CA THR A 194 -8.08 3.51 -12.59
C THR A 194 -7.81 3.96 -11.15
N THR A 195 -8.08 5.24 -10.87
CA THR A 195 -8.09 5.82 -9.52
C THR A 195 -9.52 6.19 -9.11
N PRO A 196 -9.80 6.36 -7.79
CA PRO A 196 -11.14 6.73 -7.31
C PRO A 196 -11.74 7.95 -8.01
N GLU A 197 -10.93 9.00 -8.19
CA GLU A 197 -11.34 10.24 -8.83
C GLU A 197 -11.69 10.04 -10.31
N SER A 198 -10.86 9.26 -11.01
CA SER A 198 -11.08 8.98 -12.43
C SER A 198 -12.32 8.12 -12.65
N LEU A 199 -12.57 7.14 -11.78
CA LEU A 199 -13.80 6.34 -11.83
C LEU A 199 -15.04 7.22 -11.68
N ALA A 200 -15.05 8.11 -10.68
CA ALA A 200 -16.17 9.01 -10.45
C ALA A 200 -16.45 9.96 -11.61
N ILE A 201 -15.39 10.41 -12.32
CA ILE A 201 -15.52 11.24 -13.53
C ILE A 201 -16.06 10.44 -14.73
N MET A 202 -15.74 9.15 -14.82
CA MET A 202 -16.20 8.30 -15.92
C MET A 202 -17.67 7.87 -15.79
N LEU A 203 -18.11 7.56 -14.58
CA LEU A 203 -19.46 7.03 -14.32
C LEU A 203 -20.61 7.84 -14.95
N PRO A 204 -20.61 9.19 -14.95
CA PRO A 204 -21.68 9.97 -15.58
C PRO A 204 -21.55 10.10 -17.11
N GLN A 205 -20.45 9.63 -17.71
CA GLN A 205 -20.24 9.74 -19.15
C GLN A 205 -20.93 8.58 -19.87
N LYS A 206 -21.86 8.85 -20.79
CA LYS A 206 -22.67 7.85 -21.50
C LYS A 206 -21.85 6.70 -22.09
N ALA A 207 -20.77 6.99 -22.82
CA ALA A 207 -19.94 5.95 -23.41
C ALA A 207 -19.26 5.02 -22.39
N PHE A 208 -18.87 5.52 -21.21
CA PHE A 208 -18.33 4.68 -20.15
C PHE A 208 -19.42 3.96 -19.37
N ALA A 209 -20.59 4.58 -19.17
CA ALA A 209 -21.72 3.93 -18.52
C ALA A 209 -22.19 2.71 -19.32
N GLU A 210 -22.26 2.81 -20.65
CA GLU A 210 -22.56 1.71 -21.56
C GLU A 210 -21.47 0.60 -21.47
N ALA A 211 -20.19 0.98 -21.57
CA ALA A 211 -19.08 0.04 -21.48
C ALA A 211 -19.01 -0.69 -20.12
N LEU A 212 -19.35 -0.01 -19.02
CA LEU A 212 -19.43 -0.56 -17.66
C LEU A 212 -20.67 -1.44 -17.44
N GLY A 213 -21.59 -1.51 -18.40
CA GLY A 213 -22.76 -2.39 -18.36
C GLY A 213 -22.43 -3.87 -18.22
N HIS A 214 -21.23 -4.27 -18.61
CA HIS A 214 -20.73 -5.65 -18.47
C HIS A 214 -19.83 -5.86 -17.22
N CYS A 215 -19.67 -4.82 -16.39
CA CYS A 215 -18.78 -4.89 -15.23
C CYS A 215 -19.32 -5.87 -14.18
N ARG A 216 -18.57 -6.91 -13.95
CA ARG A 216 -18.86 -7.96 -12.95
C ARG A 216 -17.94 -7.90 -11.76
N PHE A 217 -16.72 -7.39 -11.93
CA PHE A 217 -15.71 -7.37 -10.87
C PHE A 217 -15.20 -5.96 -10.60
N VAL A 218 -15.07 -5.62 -9.33
CA VAL A 218 -14.32 -4.45 -8.89
C VAL A 218 -13.28 -4.87 -7.87
N ILE A 219 -12.00 -4.62 -8.18
CA ILE A 219 -10.90 -4.81 -7.26
C ILE A 219 -10.53 -3.44 -6.69
N VAL A 220 -10.60 -3.28 -5.38
CA VAL A 220 -10.14 -2.06 -4.68
C VAL A 220 -8.87 -2.40 -3.91
N ASP A 221 -7.74 -1.89 -4.38
CA ASP A 221 -6.46 -2.13 -3.76
C ASP A 221 -6.12 -1.07 -2.71
N GLU A 222 -5.30 -1.45 -1.73
CA GLU A 222 -4.93 -0.63 -0.56
C GLU A 222 -6.16 -0.01 0.12
N LEU A 223 -7.22 -0.81 0.30
CA LEU A 223 -8.52 -0.37 0.79
C LEU A 223 -8.43 0.43 2.09
N HIS A 224 -7.54 0.03 3.01
CA HIS A 224 -7.30 0.72 4.27
C HIS A 224 -6.83 2.16 4.08
N ALA A 225 -6.01 2.44 3.04
CA ALA A 225 -5.54 3.78 2.75
C ALA A 225 -6.63 4.71 2.20
N LEU A 226 -7.72 4.14 1.68
CA LEU A 226 -8.89 4.87 1.19
C LEU A 226 -9.95 5.07 2.28
N ALA A 227 -10.21 4.07 3.11
CA ALA A 227 -11.31 4.08 4.07
C ALA A 227 -11.27 5.23 5.08
N GLU A 228 -10.09 5.76 5.40
CA GLU A 228 -9.87 6.79 6.42
C GLU A 228 -10.02 8.24 5.91
N ASN A 229 -10.35 8.45 4.63
CA ASN A 229 -10.31 9.79 4.04
C ASN A 229 -11.46 10.09 3.08
N LYS A 230 -11.58 11.36 2.65
CA LYS A 230 -12.62 11.82 1.72
C LYS A 230 -12.62 11.11 0.37
N ARG A 231 -11.45 10.65 -0.10
CA ARG A 231 -11.34 9.89 -1.36
C ARG A 231 -12.07 8.56 -1.27
N GLY A 232 -12.02 7.93 -0.07
CA GLY A 232 -12.75 6.70 0.19
C GLY A 232 -14.25 6.91 0.22
N ALA A 233 -14.75 7.94 0.90
CA ALA A 233 -16.17 8.26 0.88
C ALA A 233 -16.70 8.46 -0.55
N HIS A 234 -15.91 9.16 -1.39
CA HIS A 234 -16.22 9.35 -2.81
C HIS A 234 -16.20 8.02 -3.59
N LEU A 235 -15.25 7.14 -3.28
CA LEU A 235 -15.19 5.81 -3.87
C LEU A 235 -16.42 4.95 -3.48
N ALA A 236 -16.80 4.95 -2.20
CA ALA A 236 -17.97 4.20 -1.74
C ALA A 236 -19.25 4.58 -2.52
N VAL A 237 -19.49 5.88 -2.72
CA VAL A 237 -20.58 6.38 -3.56
C VAL A 237 -20.41 5.91 -5.01
N SER A 238 -19.20 5.92 -5.56
CA SER A 238 -18.93 5.48 -6.92
C SER A 238 -19.19 3.98 -7.11
N LEU A 239 -18.88 3.15 -6.11
CA LEU A 239 -19.17 1.72 -6.12
C LEU A 239 -20.68 1.43 -6.12
N GLU A 240 -21.46 2.17 -5.31
CA GLU A 240 -22.93 2.05 -5.31
C GLU A 240 -23.51 2.50 -6.66
N ARG A 241 -23.03 3.62 -7.22
CA ARG A 241 -23.45 4.07 -8.55
C ARG A 241 -23.13 3.05 -9.64
N LEU A 242 -21.97 2.42 -9.58
CA LEU A 242 -21.60 1.37 -10.52
C LEU A 242 -22.54 0.17 -10.43
N GLU A 243 -22.91 -0.25 -9.24
CA GLU A 243 -23.85 -1.36 -9.00
C GLU A 243 -25.28 -1.04 -9.49
N CYS A 244 -25.75 0.17 -9.18
CA CYS A 244 -27.07 0.63 -9.62
C CYS A 244 -27.14 0.93 -11.13
N GLY A 245 -26.02 0.91 -11.84
CA GLY A 245 -25.97 1.26 -13.26
C GLY A 245 -26.18 2.75 -13.52
N ALA A 246 -25.83 3.61 -12.58
CA ALA A 246 -25.98 5.05 -12.71
C ALA A 246 -25.22 5.62 -13.90
N GLY A 247 -25.93 6.27 -14.78
CA GLY A 247 -25.43 6.89 -16.02
C GLY A 247 -26.22 6.50 -17.27
N LEU A 248 -27.01 5.43 -17.21
CA LEU A 248 -28.00 5.19 -18.24
C LEU A 248 -29.27 5.94 -17.83
N PRO A 249 -29.89 6.75 -18.71
CA PRO A 249 -31.22 7.27 -18.47
C PRO A 249 -32.13 6.06 -18.23
N SER A 250 -32.82 6.05 -17.11
CA SER A 250 -34.01 5.20 -16.96
C SER A 250 -35.04 5.76 -17.92
N GLU A 251 -35.05 5.27 -19.14
CA GLU A 251 -36.23 5.45 -19.97
C GLU A 251 -37.38 4.84 -19.20
N VAL A 252 -38.32 5.69 -18.83
CA VAL A 252 -39.53 5.33 -18.12
C VAL A 252 -40.20 4.25 -18.98
N GLY A 253 -40.17 2.98 -18.51
CA GLY A 253 -40.79 1.84 -19.20
C GLY A 253 -39.84 0.76 -19.72
N CYS A 254 -38.51 0.90 -19.58
CA CYS A 254 -37.61 -0.20 -19.95
C CYS A 254 -37.44 -1.16 -18.76
N GLU A 255 -37.72 -2.45 -18.98
CA GLU A 255 -37.43 -3.52 -18.04
C GLU A 255 -35.99 -3.37 -17.53
N VAL A 256 -35.82 -3.34 -16.22
CA VAL A 256 -34.51 -3.35 -15.57
C VAL A 256 -33.79 -4.62 -16.04
N LYS A 257 -32.97 -4.51 -17.09
CA LYS A 257 -32.09 -5.61 -17.51
C LYS A 257 -31.32 -6.02 -16.27
N THR A 258 -31.56 -7.22 -15.79
CA THR A 258 -30.88 -7.79 -14.63
C THR A 258 -29.39 -7.78 -14.91
N ARG A 259 -28.68 -6.83 -14.29
CA ARG A 259 -27.21 -6.77 -14.37
C ARG A 259 -26.63 -7.91 -13.54
N PRO A 260 -25.49 -8.47 -13.92
CA PRO A 260 -24.81 -9.41 -13.07
C PRO A 260 -24.44 -8.72 -11.76
N THR A 261 -24.66 -9.40 -10.64
CA THR A 261 -24.28 -8.90 -9.31
C THR A 261 -22.79 -8.58 -9.30
N LEU A 262 -22.45 -7.38 -8.87
CA LEU A 262 -21.06 -6.89 -8.82
C LEU A 262 -20.29 -7.60 -7.69
N VAL A 263 -19.25 -8.31 -8.03
CA VAL A 263 -18.32 -8.93 -7.08
C VAL A 263 -17.26 -7.88 -6.69
N ARG A 264 -17.26 -7.49 -5.42
CA ARG A 264 -16.34 -6.48 -4.89
C ARG A 264 -15.21 -7.19 -4.13
N ILE A 265 -13.98 -6.95 -4.57
CA ILE A 265 -12.76 -7.57 -4.03
C ILE A 265 -11.93 -6.46 -3.39
N GLY A 266 -11.88 -6.43 -2.07
CA GLY A 266 -11.06 -5.50 -1.31
C GLY A 266 -9.71 -6.13 -0.96
N LEU A 267 -8.63 -5.45 -1.30
CA LEU A 267 -7.27 -5.85 -0.94
C LEU A 267 -6.74 -4.86 0.08
N SER A 268 -6.29 -5.36 1.21
CA SER A 268 -5.80 -4.52 2.31
C SER A 268 -4.52 -5.09 2.91
N ALA A 269 -3.63 -4.22 3.38
CA ALA A 269 -2.62 -4.62 4.34
C ALA A 269 -3.31 -5.02 5.65
N THR A 270 -2.54 -5.56 6.59
CA THR A 270 -3.05 -5.86 7.93
C THR A 270 -3.62 -4.59 8.58
N ALA A 271 -4.91 -4.52 8.73
CA ALA A 271 -5.65 -3.40 9.30
C ALA A 271 -6.73 -3.93 10.23
N ALA A 272 -7.20 -3.11 11.15
CA ALA A 272 -8.28 -3.44 12.07
C ALA A 272 -9.13 -2.18 12.35
N PRO A 273 -10.45 -2.33 12.57
CA PRO A 273 -11.23 -3.58 12.49
C PRO A 273 -11.64 -3.92 11.04
N LEU A 274 -11.55 -5.20 10.67
CA LEU A 274 -11.81 -5.68 9.30
C LEU A 274 -13.29 -5.59 8.91
N GLU A 275 -14.19 -5.74 9.86
CA GLU A 275 -15.63 -5.65 9.66
C GLU A 275 -16.03 -4.26 9.15
N LEU A 276 -15.38 -3.20 9.63
CA LEU A 276 -15.61 -1.85 9.14
C LEU A 276 -15.12 -1.68 7.70
N LEU A 277 -13.97 -2.26 7.36
CA LEU A 277 -13.46 -2.24 5.99
C LEU A 277 -14.34 -3.06 5.04
N ALA A 278 -14.86 -4.20 5.49
CA ALA A 278 -15.81 -4.99 4.71
C ALA A 278 -17.10 -4.21 4.45
N ARG A 279 -17.66 -3.56 5.48
CA ARG A 279 -18.82 -2.67 5.33
C ARG A 279 -18.53 -1.45 4.45
N PHE A 280 -17.35 -0.88 4.52
CA PHE A 280 -16.95 0.18 3.61
C PHE A 280 -16.94 -0.29 2.15
N LEU A 281 -16.49 -1.53 1.89
CA LEU A 281 -16.42 -2.12 0.55
C LEU A 281 -17.80 -2.45 -0.02
N THR A 282 -18.67 -3.08 0.77
CA THR A 282 -19.92 -3.69 0.28
C THR A 282 -21.20 -3.08 0.84
N GLY A 283 -21.10 -2.12 1.77
CA GLY A 283 -22.27 -1.56 2.47
C GLY A 283 -22.90 -2.61 3.39
N SER A 284 -24.19 -2.87 3.21
CA SER A 284 -24.96 -3.89 3.94
C SER A 284 -24.92 -5.29 3.30
N ARG A 285 -24.27 -5.44 2.14
CA ARG A 285 -24.20 -6.71 1.41
C ARG A 285 -23.19 -7.65 2.07
N ALA A 286 -23.38 -8.96 1.87
CA ALA A 286 -22.45 -9.97 2.37
C ALA A 286 -21.05 -9.77 1.80
N CYS A 287 -20.06 -9.90 2.68
CA CYS A 287 -18.64 -9.83 2.35
C CYS A 287 -17.89 -10.88 3.15
N GLU A 288 -17.19 -11.76 2.47
CA GLU A 288 -16.31 -12.72 3.12
C GLU A 288 -15.03 -12.02 3.59
N ILE A 289 -14.58 -12.27 4.82
CA ILE A 289 -13.36 -11.70 5.36
C ILE A 289 -12.30 -12.79 5.41
N VAL A 290 -11.25 -12.62 4.63
CA VAL A 290 -10.12 -13.54 4.54
C VAL A 290 -8.89 -12.88 5.16
N GLN A 291 -8.29 -13.54 6.14
CA GLN A 291 -7.04 -13.13 6.75
C GLN A 291 -5.94 -14.14 6.43
N ALA A 292 -4.92 -13.72 5.69
CA ALA A 292 -3.71 -14.49 5.53
C ALA A 292 -2.66 -14.00 6.54
N THR A 293 -2.30 -14.86 7.48
CA THR A 293 -1.53 -14.49 8.67
C THR A 293 -0.05 -14.80 8.58
N LYS A 294 0.40 -15.51 7.55
CA LYS A 294 1.84 -15.77 7.34
C LYS A 294 2.60 -14.45 7.19
N ALA A 295 2.90 -13.85 8.33
CA ALA A 295 3.76 -12.67 8.38
C ALA A 295 5.21 -13.10 8.15
N ARG A 296 5.93 -12.33 7.33
CA ARG A 296 7.39 -12.44 7.25
C ARG A 296 8.00 -12.08 8.60
N THR A 297 9.10 -12.73 8.94
CA THR A 297 9.93 -12.30 10.06
C THR A 297 10.41 -10.88 9.83
N ARG A 298 10.35 -10.04 10.84
CA ARG A 298 10.77 -8.65 10.75
C ARG A 298 11.82 -8.38 11.81
N ARG A 299 12.91 -7.78 11.38
CA ARG A 299 13.93 -7.22 12.26
C ARG A 299 13.75 -5.71 12.30
N VAL A 300 13.42 -5.18 13.47
CA VAL A 300 13.24 -3.74 13.67
C VAL A 300 14.26 -3.27 14.69
N GLU A 301 15.03 -2.25 14.32
CA GLU A 301 16.02 -1.62 15.16
C GLU A 301 15.68 -0.15 15.37
N VAL A 302 15.94 0.38 16.56
CA VAL A 302 15.81 1.80 16.86
C VAL A 302 17.21 2.36 17.11
N LEU A 303 17.61 3.35 16.31
CA LEU A 303 18.82 4.11 16.49
C LEU A 303 18.49 5.48 17.06
N SER A 304 19.20 5.86 18.11
CA SER A 304 19.10 7.19 18.68
C SER A 304 20.46 7.89 18.66
N PRO A 305 20.60 8.99 17.93
CA PRO A 305 21.80 9.82 18.01
C PRO A 305 21.94 10.51 19.37
N LEU A 306 20.87 10.49 20.20
CA LEU A 306 20.78 11.11 21.53
C LEU A 306 21.37 10.26 22.66
N ARG A 307 21.99 9.12 22.36
CA ARG A 307 22.48 8.15 23.36
C ARG A 307 23.39 8.75 24.43
N ARG A 308 24.17 9.77 24.06
CA ARG A 308 25.15 10.42 24.95
C ARG A 308 24.65 11.73 25.53
N ASP A 309 23.84 12.44 24.79
CA ASP A 309 23.29 13.72 25.18
C ASP A 309 21.84 13.82 24.68
N PRO A 310 20.83 13.83 25.58
CA PRO A 310 19.42 13.95 25.19
C PRO A 310 19.06 15.35 24.66
N TYR A 311 19.90 16.36 24.91
CA TYR A 311 19.71 17.74 24.48
C TYR A 311 20.95 18.28 23.77
N PRO A 312 21.34 17.71 22.63
CA PRO A 312 22.55 18.12 21.94
C PRO A 312 22.45 19.53 21.36
N PRO A 313 23.57 20.21 21.09
CA PRO A 313 23.58 21.50 20.43
C PRO A 313 22.84 21.48 19.08
N ALA A 314 22.36 22.65 18.64
CA ALA A 314 21.71 22.79 17.35
C ALA A 314 22.59 22.27 16.20
N GLY A 315 22.03 21.48 15.31
CA GLY A 315 22.73 20.87 14.18
C GLY A 315 23.43 19.52 14.47
N TYR A 316 23.81 19.23 15.71
CA TYR A 316 24.47 17.99 16.08
C TYR A 316 23.65 16.75 15.70
N THR A 317 22.37 16.75 16.04
CA THR A 317 21.47 15.63 15.72
C THR A 317 21.39 15.40 14.21
N ALA A 318 21.28 16.47 13.42
CA ALA A 318 21.17 16.36 11.96
C ALA A 318 22.44 15.77 11.33
N GLN A 319 23.61 16.16 11.81
CA GLN A 319 24.88 15.61 11.35
C GLN A 319 25.04 14.16 11.77
N ARG A 320 24.72 13.83 13.01
CA ARG A 320 24.82 12.46 13.52
C ARG A 320 23.85 11.49 12.80
N VAL A 321 22.63 11.93 12.54
CA VAL A 321 21.67 11.17 11.72
C VAL A 321 22.24 10.88 10.34
N LEU A 322 22.87 11.88 9.71
CA LEU A 322 23.49 11.72 8.39
C LEU A 322 24.65 10.70 8.43
N GLU A 323 25.52 10.77 9.44
CA GLU A 323 26.63 9.82 9.63
C GLU A 323 26.12 8.39 9.84
N ASP A 324 25.08 8.21 10.67
CA ASP A 324 24.48 6.91 10.93
C ASP A 324 23.85 6.34 9.64
N ILE A 325 23.14 7.15 8.86
CA ILE A 325 22.55 6.73 7.58
C ILE A 325 23.66 6.41 6.56
N ALA A 326 24.68 7.23 6.44
CA ALA A 326 25.82 6.96 5.56
C ALA A 326 26.50 5.63 5.92
N GLY A 327 26.67 5.35 7.21
CA GLY A 327 27.18 4.07 7.69
C GLY A 327 26.28 2.89 7.33
N ILE A 328 24.96 3.06 7.37
CA ILE A 328 23.98 2.03 6.94
C ILE A 328 24.09 1.80 5.44
N VAL A 329 24.11 2.88 4.63
CA VAL A 329 24.23 2.80 3.17
C VAL A 329 25.51 2.09 2.75
N MET A 330 26.60 2.29 3.47
CA MET A 330 27.88 1.60 3.20
C MET A 330 27.81 0.09 3.48
N ARG A 331 27.03 -0.34 4.47
CA ARG A 331 26.93 -1.76 4.88
C ARG A 331 25.96 -2.60 4.05
N HIS A 332 24.99 -1.97 3.36
CA HIS A 332 23.96 -2.65 2.60
C HIS A 332 24.09 -2.41 1.09
N ARG A 333 23.60 -3.32 0.28
CA ARG A 333 23.64 -3.19 -1.19
C ARG A 333 22.58 -2.22 -1.71
N SER A 334 21.42 -2.19 -1.09
CA SER A 334 20.32 -1.30 -1.46
C SER A 334 19.53 -0.87 -0.22
N VAL A 335 19.31 0.44 -0.06
CA VAL A 335 18.65 1.03 1.11
C VAL A 335 17.57 2.01 0.65
N ILE A 336 16.40 1.94 1.25
CA ILE A 336 15.41 3.01 1.13
C ILE A 336 15.42 3.83 2.41
N VAL A 337 15.52 5.15 2.27
CA VAL A 337 15.48 6.10 3.38
C VAL A 337 14.19 6.91 3.31
N PHE A 338 13.26 6.67 4.23
CA PHE A 338 12.01 7.41 4.31
C PHE A 338 12.16 8.68 5.14
N CYS A 339 11.78 9.81 4.55
CA CYS A 339 11.63 11.11 5.20
C CYS A 339 10.15 11.47 5.31
N ASN A 340 9.78 12.30 6.29
CA ASN A 340 8.39 12.74 6.47
C ASN A 340 8.01 13.94 5.59
N THR A 341 8.98 14.62 4.95
CA THR A 341 8.76 15.80 4.09
C THR A 341 9.54 15.69 2.79
N ARG A 342 9.07 16.36 1.73
CA ARG A 342 9.75 16.42 0.43
C ARG A 342 11.08 17.18 0.53
N SER A 343 11.11 18.33 1.22
CA SER A 343 12.35 19.08 1.42
C SER A 343 13.39 18.31 2.22
N GLY A 344 12.95 17.51 3.21
CA GLY A 344 13.82 16.59 3.93
C GLY A 344 14.39 15.51 3.02
N THR A 345 13.60 14.98 2.08
CA THR A 345 14.05 14.00 1.08
C THR A 345 15.18 14.57 0.24
N GLU A 346 15.02 15.76 -0.34
CA GLU A 346 16.04 16.42 -1.14
C GLU A 346 17.30 16.75 -0.31
N SER A 347 17.11 17.37 0.86
CA SER A 347 18.23 17.74 1.74
C SER A 347 19.08 16.54 2.15
N ILE A 348 18.46 15.42 2.53
CA ILE A 348 19.18 14.20 2.92
C ILE A 348 19.86 13.56 1.71
N ALA A 349 19.21 13.53 0.53
CA ALA A 349 19.82 12.99 -0.67
C ALA A 349 21.08 13.76 -1.08
N ILE A 350 21.03 15.09 -1.07
CA ILE A 350 22.19 15.95 -1.38
C ILE A 350 23.31 15.70 -0.38
N ARG A 351 23.02 15.77 0.91
CA ARG A 351 24.03 15.57 1.97
C ARG A 351 24.65 14.17 1.96
N LEU A 352 23.87 13.12 1.61
CA LEU A 352 24.40 11.77 1.44
C LEU A 352 25.32 11.67 0.22
N LYS A 353 25.03 12.37 -0.89
CA LYS A 353 25.92 12.46 -2.06
C LYS A 353 27.23 13.14 -1.70
N GLU A 354 27.19 14.20 -0.91
CA GLU A 354 28.38 14.91 -0.38
C GLU A 354 29.21 14.04 0.58
N ALA A 355 28.53 13.34 1.50
CA ALA A 355 29.19 12.46 2.48
C ALA A 355 29.77 11.18 1.84
N LEU A 356 29.21 10.73 0.72
CA LEU A 356 29.59 9.51 0.01
C LEU A 356 29.89 9.77 -1.47
N PRO A 357 30.95 10.55 -1.80
CA PRO A 357 31.18 11.01 -3.18
C PRO A 357 31.40 9.86 -4.18
N LYS A 358 31.95 8.72 -3.75
CA LYS A 358 32.12 7.51 -4.58
C LYS A 358 30.79 6.83 -4.94
N LEU A 359 29.73 7.11 -4.21
CA LEU A 359 28.39 6.57 -4.39
C LEU A 359 27.39 7.63 -4.87
N ALA A 360 27.82 8.87 -5.10
CA ALA A 360 26.92 9.98 -5.43
C ALA A 360 25.99 9.68 -6.61
N GLY A 361 26.50 9.05 -7.69
CA GLY A 361 25.69 8.62 -8.84
C GLY A 361 24.75 7.43 -8.59
N LYS A 362 24.83 6.81 -7.39
CA LYS A 362 23.98 5.68 -6.97
C LYS A 362 23.03 6.05 -5.82
N ILE A 363 22.87 7.34 -5.53
CA ILE A 363 21.98 7.88 -4.51
C ILE A 363 21.01 8.82 -5.21
N GLU A 364 19.69 8.58 -5.06
CA GLU A 364 18.67 9.42 -5.70
C GLU A 364 17.55 9.82 -4.73
N ALA A 365 16.91 10.96 -5.02
CA ALA A 365 15.70 11.39 -4.35
C ALA A 365 14.46 10.89 -5.09
N HIS A 366 13.38 10.56 -4.37
CA HIS A 366 12.12 10.14 -4.98
C HIS A 366 10.91 10.69 -4.23
N HIS A 367 10.14 11.57 -4.86
CA HIS A 367 8.88 12.11 -4.31
C HIS A 367 7.91 12.55 -5.40
N ALA A 368 6.65 12.76 -5.04
CA ALA A 368 5.55 13.03 -5.97
C ALA A 368 5.67 14.34 -6.77
N SER A 369 6.58 15.26 -6.39
CA SER A 369 6.79 16.53 -7.11
C SER A 369 7.86 16.45 -8.21
N LEU A 370 8.60 15.34 -8.31
CA LEU A 370 9.50 15.10 -9.43
C LEU A 370 8.70 14.82 -10.70
N ASP A 371 9.28 15.16 -11.84
CA ASP A 371 8.72 14.78 -13.13
C ASP A 371 8.50 13.28 -13.25
N ARG A 372 7.48 12.91 -14.03
CA ARG A 372 7.09 11.51 -14.19
C ARG A 372 8.24 10.64 -14.69
N ASP A 373 8.96 11.13 -15.72
CA ASP A 373 10.02 10.34 -16.35
C ASP A 373 11.20 10.13 -15.41
N VAL A 374 11.56 11.16 -14.64
CA VAL A 374 12.59 11.05 -13.58
C VAL A 374 12.20 10.02 -12.53
N ARG A 375 10.93 10.01 -12.09
CA ARG A 375 10.45 9.02 -11.11
C ARG A 375 10.54 7.60 -11.64
N LEU A 376 10.08 7.38 -12.87
CA LEU A 376 10.13 6.06 -13.53
C LEU A 376 11.57 5.59 -13.72
N GLU A 377 12.49 6.49 -14.06
CA GLU A 377 13.91 6.16 -14.18
C GLU A 377 14.52 5.71 -12.84
N VAL A 378 14.23 6.44 -11.76
CA VAL A 378 14.70 6.07 -10.41
C VAL A 378 14.12 4.73 -9.98
N GLU A 379 12.85 4.48 -10.23
CA GLU A 379 12.18 3.20 -9.93
C GLU A 379 12.81 2.05 -10.72
N ASP A 380 13.06 2.23 -12.02
CA ASP A 380 13.68 1.22 -12.89
C ASP A 380 15.15 0.95 -12.51
N ARG A 381 15.93 1.99 -12.18
CA ARG A 381 17.31 1.85 -11.68
C ARG A 381 17.36 1.12 -10.33
N LEU A 382 16.41 1.41 -9.44
CA LEU A 382 16.28 0.71 -8.16
C LEU A 382 15.95 -0.78 -8.38
N LYS A 383 15.02 -1.07 -9.28
CA LYS A 383 14.64 -2.43 -9.69
C LYS A 383 15.80 -3.24 -10.24
N ARG A 384 16.66 -2.62 -11.06
CA ARG A 384 17.87 -3.24 -11.62
C ARG A 384 19.01 -3.37 -10.60
N GLY A 385 18.82 -2.84 -9.37
CA GLY A 385 19.88 -2.89 -8.32
C GLY A 385 21.04 -1.94 -8.59
N GLU A 386 20.88 -0.93 -9.42
CA GLU A 386 21.90 0.07 -9.78
C GLU A 386 22.06 1.12 -8.68
N LEU A 387 21.00 1.35 -7.88
CA LEU A 387 21.00 2.34 -6.80
C LEU A 387 21.42 1.74 -5.47
N ARG A 388 22.28 2.47 -4.77
CA ARG A 388 22.72 2.15 -3.42
C ARG A 388 21.77 2.67 -2.36
N ALA A 389 21.22 3.85 -2.59
CA ALA A 389 20.21 4.44 -1.72
C ALA A 389 19.18 5.24 -2.51
N VAL A 390 17.91 5.14 -2.09
CA VAL A 390 16.85 6.04 -2.54
C VAL A 390 16.25 6.71 -1.31
N VAL A 391 16.35 8.03 -1.28
CA VAL A 391 15.72 8.85 -0.24
C VAL A 391 14.33 9.25 -0.73
N CYS A 392 13.29 8.91 0.00
CA CYS A 392 11.91 9.18 -0.45
C CYS A 392 11.01 9.69 0.67
N SER A 393 9.87 10.27 0.28
CA SER A 393 8.82 10.62 1.22
C SER A 393 7.80 9.46 1.34
N THR A 394 6.58 9.64 0.87
CA THR A 394 5.54 8.60 0.87
C THR A 394 5.42 7.86 -0.47
N SER A 395 6.19 8.25 -1.47
CA SER A 395 6.04 7.80 -2.85
C SER A 395 6.36 6.32 -3.08
N LEU A 396 7.29 5.76 -2.29
CA LEU A 396 7.64 4.33 -2.32
C LEU A 396 7.04 3.52 -1.14
N GLU A 397 6.14 4.13 -0.39
CA GLU A 397 5.50 3.49 0.78
C GLU A 397 4.51 2.39 0.36
N LEU A 398 3.75 2.61 -0.71
CA LEU A 398 2.70 1.71 -1.18
C LEU A 398 3.14 0.91 -2.41
N GLY A 399 2.77 -0.34 -2.44
CA GLY A 399 2.58 -1.37 -3.45
C GLY A 399 3.42 -1.46 -4.71
N ILE A 400 4.31 -0.51 -5.01
CA ILE A 400 5.16 -0.57 -6.21
C ILE A 400 6.19 -1.70 -6.03
N ASP A 401 6.37 -2.50 -7.07
CA ASP A 401 7.47 -3.46 -7.13
C ASP A 401 8.78 -2.71 -7.44
N ILE A 402 9.61 -2.58 -6.43
CA ILE A 402 10.87 -1.78 -6.47
C ILE A 402 12.13 -2.63 -6.50
N GLY A 403 11.98 -3.94 -6.70
CA GLY A 403 13.12 -4.83 -6.74
C GLY A 403 13.70 -5.14 -5.34
N SER A 404 14.95 -5.61 -5.25
CA SER A 404 15.58 -6.09 -4.02
C SER A 404 16.12 -4.95 -3.16
N VAL A 405 15.51 -4.73 -2.00
CA VAL A 405 15.95 -3.76 -0.99
C VAL A 405 16.37 -4.51 0.27
N ASP A 406 17.61 -4.30 0.72
CA ASP A 406 18.16 -5.00 1.89
C ASP A 406 17.67 -4.40 3.21
N CYS A 407 17.54 -3.09 3.26
CA CYS A 407 17.21 -2.37 4.49
C CYS A 407 16.36 -1.13 4.22
N VAL A 408 15.42 -0.87 5.12
CA VAL A 408 14.61 0.35 5.15
C VAL A 408 15.00 1.18 6.36
N VAL A 409 15.32 2.44 6.13
CA VAL A 409 15.60 3.44 7.18
C VAL A 409 14.43 4.43 7.24
N MET A 410 13.94 4.73 8.41
CA MET A 410 12.92 5.75 8.64
C MET A 410 13.51 6.86 9.51
N ILE A 411 13.59 8.07 8.98
CA ILE A 411 14.02 9.26 9.74
C ILE A 411 12.82 9.85 10.44
N SER A 412 12.88 9.87 11.78
CA SER A 412 11.73 10.20 12.65
C SER A 412 10.62 9.14 12.58
N THR A 413 9.61 9.27 13.42
CA THR A 413 8.52 8.29 13.50
C THR A 413 7.63 8.32 12.27
N PRO A 414 7.15 7.18 11.76
CA PRO A 414 6.24 7.13 10.63
C PRO A 414 4.79 7.51 10.99
N LYS A 415 4.53 7.99 12.22
CA LYS A 415 3.21 8.39 12.74
C LYS A 415 2.14 7.28 12.67
N GLY A 416 2.55 6.03 12.84
CA GLY A 416 1.65 4.89 12.93
C GLY A 416 2.32 3.55 12.65
N ILE A 417 1.97 2.54 13.44
CA ILE A 417 2.52 1.18 13.35
C ILE A 417 2.26 0.57 11.96
N SER A 418 1.05 0.72 11.44
CA SER A 418 0.66 0.20 10.12
C SER A 418 1.59 0.73 9.02
N ARG A 419 1.88 2.03 9.04
CA ARG A 419 2.79 2.70 8.10
C ARG A 419 4.23 2.23 8.28
N ALA A 420 4.70 2.09 9.53
CA ALA A 420 6.01 1.51 9.81
C ALA A 420 6.15 0.12 9.19
N LEU A 421 5.18 -0.74 9.41
CA LEU A 421 5.17 -2.12 8.89
C LEU A 421 5.11 -2.17 7.35
N GLN A 422 4.39 -1.25 6.71
CA GLN A 422 4.34 -1.12 5.25
C GLN A 422 5.69 -0.72 4.67
N ARG A 423 6.35 0.28 5.27
CA ARG A 423 7.69 0.73 4.88
C ARG A 423 8.72 -0.38 5.07
N ILE A 424 8.76 -1.02 6.24
CA ILE A 424 9.66 -2.15 6.53
C ILE A 424 9.43 -3.29 5.53
N GLY A 425 8.18 -3.54 5.15
CA GLY A 425 7.81 -4.54 4.17
C GLY A 425 8.34 -4.27 2.75
N ARG A 426 8.98 -3.12 2.49
CA ARG A 426 9.74 -2.85 1.24
C ARG A 426 11.08 -3.56 1.22
N SER A 427 11.63 -3.95 2.37
CA SER A 427 12.84 -4.79 2.45
C SER A 427 12.50 -6.27 2.41
N GLY A 428 13.42 -7.08 1.84
CA GLY A 428 13.25 -8.53 1.68
C GLY A 428 12.36 -8.90 0.49
N HIS A 429 12.91 -9.64 -0.47
CA HIS A 429 12.25 -9.93 -1.77
C HIS A 429 11.49 -11.24 -1.83
N SER A 430 11.90 -12.26 -1.07
CA SER A 430 11.26 -13.55 -1.05
C SER A 430 10.44 -13.76 0.23
N ILE A 431 9.49 -14.69 0.15
CA ILE A 431 8.63 -15.03 1.30
C ILE A 431 9.47 -15.52 2.49
N ASP A 432 10.67 -16.05 2.22
CA ASP A 432 11.58 -16.63 3.22
C ASP A 432 12.64 -15.63 3.73
N GLN A 433 12.69 -14.39 3.19
CA GLN A 433 13.63 -13.36 3.64
C GLN A 433 13.05 -12.51 4.77
N GLU A 434 13.87 -12.22 5.76
CA GLU A 434 13.54 -11.30 6.85
C GLU A 434 13.50 -9.86 6.34
N SER A 435 12.44 -9.12 6.70
CA SER A 435 12.35 -7.69 6.42
C SER A 435 13.10 -6.90 7.49
N HIS A 436 14.05 -6.04 7.06
CA HIS A 436 14.90 -5.26 7.96
C HIS A 436 14.53 -3.77 7.92
N GLY A 437 14.16 -3.23 9.08
CA GLY A 437 13.80 -1.82 9.26
C GLY A 437 14.57 -1.16 10.40
N ILE A 438 15.02 0.05 10.18
CA ILE A 438 15.74 0.87 11.16
C ILE A 438 15.00 2.19 11.33
N LEU A 439 14.54 2.47 12.57
CA LEU A 439 13.96 3.77 12.93
C LEU A 439 15.07 4.63 13.52
N VAL A 440 15.25 5.84 12.99
CA VAL A 440 16.22 6.81 13.48
C VAL A 440 15.49 7.93 14.20
N ALA A 441 15.49 7.90 15.52
CA ALA A 441 14.87 8.92 16.36
C ALA A 441 15.68 10.22 16.28
N THR A 442 15.04 11.33 15.92
CA THR A 442 15.69 12.63 15.72
C THR A 442 15.62 13.52 16.97
N ASN A 443 14.73 13.20 17.89
CA ASN A 443 14.54 13.90 19.16
C ASN A 443 13.95 12.94 20.21
N VAL A 444 13.81 13.43 21.46
CA VAL A 444 13.33 12.60 22.58
C VAL A 444 11.89 12.13 22.36
N ASN A 445 11.02 12.95 21.77
CA ASN A 445 9.63 12.57 21.49
C ASN A 445 9.58 11.45 20.44
N ASP A 446 10.37 11.56 19.35
CA ASP A 446 10.50 10.49 18.36
C ASP A 446 10.97 9.18 19.01
N LEU A 447 11.93 9.27 19.96
CA LEU A 447 12.43 8.08 20.65
C LEU A 447 11.35 7.41 21.52
N MET A 448 10.48 8.22 22.11
CA MET A 448 9.34 7.71 22.91
C MET A 448 8.26 7.05 22.04
N GLU A 449 8.11 7.52 20.80
CA GLU A 449 7.13 7.00 19.85
C GLU A 449 7.64 5.77 19.05
N CYS A 450 8.96 5.53 19.01
CA CYS A 450 9.57 4.38 18.32
C CYS A 450 9.45 3.09 19.13
#